data_ecdba96617ae8b566672db68095e0398
#
_entry.id   ecdba96617ae8b566672db68095e0398
#
_cell.length_a   1.000
_cell.length_b   1.000
_cell.length_c   1.000
_cell.angle_alpha   90.00
_cell.angle_beta   90.00
_cell.angle_gamma   90.00
#
_symmetry.space_group_name_H-M   'P 1'
#
loop_
_entity.id
_entity.type
_entity.pdbx_description
1 polymer ?
#
loop_
_entity_poly.entity_id
_entity_poly.type
_entity_poly.pdbx_seq_one_letter_code
_entity_poly.pdbx_strand_id
1 'polypeptide(L)'
;MRIIYLPQSEEERIKIALKTSEKVHTVIVASEYGKYKKGDYVKTLGGDRLVVSDAKVIRSFEDFKKEITHYPELKTTNLDEIKQAFTHKKIEIIELRKYR
;
A
#
# COMPACT_ATOMS: atom_id res chain seq x y z
N MET A 1 12.93 1.02 -13.56
CA MET A 1 11.90 1.34 -12.54
C MET A 1 10.85 0.24 -12.54
N ARG A 2 10.56 -0.29 -11.37
CA ARG A 2 9.60 -1.39 -11.21
C ARG A 2 8.16 -0.89 -11.37
N ILE A 3 7.28 -1.76 -11.86
CA ILE A 3 5.85 -1.46 -11.89
C ILE A 3 5.24 -1.90 -10.55
N ILE A 4 4.45 -1.01 -9.96
CA ILE A 4 3.60 -1.37 -8.83
C ILE A 4 2.20 -1.66 -9.36
N TYR A 5 1.71 -2.88 -9.08
CA TYR A 5 0.41 -3.33 -9.56
C TYR A 5 -0.64 -3.07 -8.50
N LEU A 6 -1.53 -2.12 -8.78
CA LEU A 6 -2.61 -1.72 -7.89
C LEU A 6 -3.93 -1.75 -8.66
N PRO A 7 -5.06 -2.01 -7.99
CA PRO A 7 -6.36 -1.80 -8.59
C PRO A 7 -6.50 -0.36 -9.08
N GLN A 8 -7.25 -0.14 -10.16
CA GLN A 8 -7.43 1.19 -10.72
C GLN A 8 -7.98 2.18 -9.68
N SER A 9 -8.91 1.73 -8.84
CA SER A 9 -9.46 2.57 -7.77
C SER A 9 -8.39 3.03 -6.78
N GLU A 10 -7.41 2.17 -6.48
CA GLU A 10 -6.29 2.54 -5.61
C GLU A 10 -5.34 3.53 -6.28
N GLU A 11 -5.03 3.34 -7.57
CA GLU A 11 -4.20 4.30 -8.30
C GLU A 11 -4.84 5.69 -8.29
N GLU A 12 -6.16 5.76 -8.53
CA GLU A 12 -6.91 7.02 -8.49
C GLU A 12 -6.86 7.67 -7.11
N ARG A 13 -7.08 6.89 -6.07
CA ARG A 13 -7.04 7.37 -4.69
C ARG A 13 -5.66 7.95 -4.35
N ILE A 14 -4.61 7.22 -4.70
CA ILE A 14 -3.22 7.63 -4.45
C ILE A 14 -2.91 8.93 -5.21
N LYS A 15 -3.29 9.00 -6.47
CA LYS A 15 -3.07 10.18 -7.31
C LYS A 15 -3.74 11.42 -6.71
N ILE A 16 -4.99 11.28 -6.28
CA ILE A 16 -5.74 12.38 -5.68
C ILE A 16 -5.11 12.79 -4.34
N ALA A 17 -4.78 11.81 -3.49
CA ALA A 17 -4.20 12.09 -2.19
C ALA A 17 -2.87 12.84 -2.29
N LEU A 18 -2.03 12.49 -3.25
CA LEU A 18 -0.73 13.12 -3.42
C LEU A 18 -0.77 14.52 -4.02
N LYS A 19 -1.96 15.01 -4.42
CA LYS A 19 -2.11 16.42 -4.81
C LYS A 19 -2.07 17.35 -3.60
N THR A 20 -2.50 16.88 -2.44
CA THR A 20 -2.63 17.68 -1.23
C THR A 20 -1.81 17.17 -0.04
N SER A 21 -1.30 15.95 -0.13
CA SER A 21 -0.51 15.32 0.93
C SER A 21 0.86 14.92 0.40
N GLU A 22 1.86 14.91 1.29
CA GLU A 22 3.22 14.50 0.91
C GLU A 22 3.35 12.99 0.77
N LYS A 23 2.48 12.23 1.43
CA LYS A 23 2.55 10.77 1.47
C LYS A 23 1.16 10.17 1.51
N VAL A 24 1.09 8.91 1.10
CA VAL A 24 -0.15 8.12 1.13
C VAL A 24 0.22 6.67 1.46
N HIS A 25 -0.69 5.96 2.10
CA HIS A 25 -0.49 4.55 2.45
C HIS A 25 -1.42 3.67 1.62
N THR A 26 -0.94 2.48 1.29
CA THR A 26 -1.74 1.46 0.62
C THR A 26 -1.37 0.08 1.15
N VAL A 27 -2.30 -0.86 1.01
CA VAL A 27 -2.13 -2.24 1.46
C VAL A 27 -1.64 -3.07 0.27
N ILE A 28 -0.57 -3.81 0.49
CA ILE A 28 -0.01 -4.75 -0.50
C ILE A 28 -0.30 -6.17 -0.03
N VAL A 29 -0.93 -6.94 -0.91
CA VAL A 29 -1.20 -8.36 -0.70
C VAL A 29 -0.36 -9.14 -1.70
N ALA A 30 0.55 -9.96 -1.22
CA ALA A 30 1.49 -10.68 -2.08
C ALA A 30 1.80 -12.07 -1.52
N SER A 31 2.49 -12.89 -2.32
CA SER A 31 2.90 -14.23 -1.89
C SER A 31 4.08 -14.19 -0.93
N GLU A 32 4.84 -13.10 -0.93
CA GLU A 32 6.04 -12.94 -0.08
C GLU A 32 6.12 -11.52 0.48
N TYR A 33 6.81 -11.37 1.60
CA TYR A 33 7.16 -10.05 2.12
C TYR A 33 8.27 -9.42 1.27
N GLY A 34 8.32 -8.09 1.31
CA GLY A 34 9.41 -7.35 0.69
C GLY A 34 9.30 -7.19 -0.81
N LYS A 35 8.11 -7.38 -1.37
CA LYS A 35 7.89 -7.12 -2.80
C LYS A 35 8.24 -5.69 -3.18
N TYR A 36 7.87 -4.74 -2.34
CA TYR A 36 8.24 -3.34 -2.48
C TYR A 36 8.93 -2.90 -1.20
N LYS A 37 10.16 -2.41 -1.31
CA LYS A 37 11.00 -2.07 -0.16
C LYS A 37 11.21 -0.57 -0.07
N LYS A 38 11.48 -0.09 1.13
CA LYS A 38 11.86 1.31 1.36
C LYS A 38 13.01 1.68 0.44
N GLY A 39 12.85 2.77 -0.29
CA GLY A 39 13.83 3.26 -1.25
C GLY A 39 13.56 2.83 -2.69
N ASP A 40 12.63 1.91 -2.91
CA ASP A 40 12.30 1.49 -4.27
C ASP A 40 11.60 2.61 -5.02
N TYR A 41 11.99 2.78 -6.29
CA TYR A 41 11.30 3.66 -7.22
C TYR A 41 10.33 2.80 -8.02
N VAL A 42 9.07 3.21 -8.03
CA VAL A 42 8.00 2.45 -8.69
C VAL A 42 7.18 3.35 -9.61
N LYS A 43 6.50 2.72 -10.55
CA LYS A 43 5.63 3.39 -11.51
C LYS A 43 4.31 2.65 -11.55
N THR A 44 3.21 3.38 -11.46
CA THR A 44 1.87 2.77 -11.62
C THR A 44 1.60 2.44 -13.08
N LEU A 45 0.60 1.61 -13.33
CA LEU A 45 0.19 1.32 -14.71
C LEU A 45 -0.28 2.58 -15.45
N GLY A 46 -0.84 3.54 -14.72
CA GLY A 46 -1.23 4.84 -15.28
C GLY A 46 -0.08 5.79 -15.54
N GLY A 47 1.16 5.42 -15.19
CA GLY A 47 2.35 6.21 -15.48
C GLY A 47 2.84 7.12 -14.37
N ASP A 48 2.21 7.11 -13.21
CA ASP A 48 2.65 7.94 -12.08
C ASP A 48 3.92 7.36 -11.45
N ARG A 49 4.91 8.21 -11.22
CA ARG A 49 6.19 7.83 -10.62
C ARG A 49 6.16 8.12 -9.14
N LEU A 50 6.51 7.10 -8.35
CA LEU A 50 6.44 7.15 -6.89
C LEU A 50 7.70 6.54 -6.29
N VAL A 51 7.95 6.88 -5.02
CA VAL A 51 8.98 6.22 -4.22
C VAL A 51 8.34 5.57 -3.01
N VAL A 52 8.78 4.35 -2.71
CA VAL A 52 8.38 3.65 -1.48
C VAL A 52 9.20 4.24 -0.34
N SER A 53 8.58 5.05 0.50
CA SER A 53 9.28 5.72 1.59
C SER A 53 9.27 4.93 2.89
N ASP A 54 8.38 3.95 3.00
CA ASP A 54 8.35 3.03 4.13
C ASP A 54 7.57 1.77 3.75
N ALA A 55 7.84 0.67 4.45
CA ALA A 55 7.13 -0.60 4.26
C ALA A 55 7.03 -1.31 5.60
N LYS A 56 5.81 -1.61 6.02
CA LYS A 56 5.56 -2.26 7.30
C LYS A 56 4.91 -3.62 7.10
N VAL A 57 5.57 -4.66 7.58
CA VAL A 57 5.06 -6.03 7.56
C VAL A 57 3.96 -6.18 8.61
N ILE A 58 2.83 -6.74 8.20
CA ILE A 58 1.70 -7.02 9.09
C ILE A 58 1.54 -8.53 9.18
N ARG A 59 1.69 -9.07 10.38
CA ARG A 59 1.78 -10.52 10.56
C ARG A 59 0.48 -11.21 10.90
N SER A 60 -0.53 -10.46 11.37
CA SER A 60 -1.83 -11.04 11.71
C SER A 60 -2.94 -10.06 11.42
N PHE A 61 -4.16 -10.59 11.30
CA PHE A 61 -5.34 -9.75 11.09
C PHE A 61 -5.59 -8.80 12.28
N GLU A 62 -5.31 -9.27 13.49
CA GLU A 62 -5.44 -8.41 14.69
C GLU A 62 -4.47 -7.24 14.64
N ASP A 63 -3.23 -7.48 14.21
CA ASP A 63 -2.25 -6.41 14.02
C ASP A 63 -2.69 -5.46 12.92
N PHE A 64 -3.28 -5.98 11.85
CA PHE A 64 -3.80 -5.16 10.77
C PHE A 64 -4.89 -4.19 11.28
N LYS A 65 -5.84 -4.70 12.04
CA LYS A 65 -6.92 -3.88 12.60
C LYS A 65 -6.39 -2.77 13.50
N LYS A 66 -5.36 -3.04 14.27
CA LYS A 66 -4.71 -2.03 15.11
C LYS A 66 -3.97 -1.00 14.27
N GLU A 67 -3.23 -1.46 13.26
CA GLU A 67 -2.38 -0.61 12.46
C GLU A 67 -3.17 0.39 11.62
N ILE A 68 -4.28 -0.03 11.02
CA ILE A 68 -5.07 0.85 10.16
C ILE A 68 -5.70 2.03 10.92
N THR A 69 -5.75 1.97 12.24
CA THR A 69 -6.24 3.12 13.03
C THR A 69 -5.31 4.32 12.91
N HIS A 70 -4.05 4.10 12.53
CA HIS A 70 -3.07 5.16 12.31
C HIS A 70 -3.15 5.77 10.90
N TYR A 71 -3.93 5.17 10.00
CA TYR A 71 -4.01 5.58 8.61
C TYR A 71 -5.48 5.78 8.21
N PRO A 72 -6.03 6.99 8.40
CA PRO A 72 -7.44 7.25 8.11
C PRO A 72 -7.85 6.88 6.68
N GLU A 73 -6.93 7.01 5.72
CA GLU A 73 -7.19 6.67 4.32
C GLU A 73 -7.42 5.18 4.10
N LEU A 74 -7.05 4.32 5.05
CA LEU A 74 -7.23 2.87 4.95
C LEU A 74 -8.53 2.39 5.60
N LYS A 75 -9.35 3.28 6.14
CA LYS A 75 -10.61 2.90 6.80
C LYS A 75 -11.62 2.26 5.87
N THR A 76 -11.52 2.52 4.56
CA THR A 76 -12.42 1.95 3.56
C THR A 76 -11.98 0.56 3.10
N THR A 77 -10.88 0.04 3.62
CA THR A 77 -10.39 -1.29 3.28
C THR A 77 -11.43 -2.35 3.65
N ASN A 78 -11.67 -3.29 2.74
CA ASN A 78 -12.58 -4.40 3.02
C ASN A 78 -11.91 -5.40 3.97
N LEU A 79 -12.31 -5.37 5.25
CA LEU A 79 -11.69 -6.20 6.28
C LEU A 79 -11.89 -7.69 6.06
N ASP A 80 -13.03 -8.10 5.47
CA ASP A 80 -13.28 -9.52 5.20
C ASP A 80 -12.31 -10.06 4.15
N GLU A 81 -12.03 -9.29 3.11
CA GLU A 81 -11.04 -9.67 2.10
C GLU A 81 -9.64 -9.79 2.70
N ILE A 82 -9.27 -8.84 3.55
CA ILE A 82 -7.96 -8.87 4.22
C ILE A 82 -7.86 -10.08 5.15
N LYS A 83 -8.91 -10.35 5.93
CA LYS A 83 -8.93 -11.50 6.82
C LYS A 83 -8.71 -12.80 6.05
N GLN A 84 -9.39 -12.97 4.93
CA GLN A 84 -9.21 -14.14 4.07
C GLN A 84 -7.81 -14.20 3.48
N ALA A 85 -7.28 -13.05 3.07
CA ALA A 85 -5.93 -12.98 2.48
C ALA A 85 -4.86 -13.47 3.45
N PHE A 86 -5.01 -13.21 4.75
CA PHE A 86 -4.05 -13.69 5.75
C PHE A 86 -3.93 -15.22 5.81
N THR A 87 -4.89 -15.96 5.29
CA THR A 87 -4.83 -17.44 5.30
C THR A 87 -3.80 -18.00 4.32
N HIS A 88 -3.43 -17.24 3.29
CA HIS A 88 -2.52 -17.74 2.24
C HIS A 88 -1.65 -16.68 1.58
N LYS A 89 -1.72 -15.44 2.03
CA LYS A 89 -0.93 -14.33 1.49
C LYS A 89 -0.22 -13.57 2.60
N LYS A 90 0.75 -12.75 2.20
CA LYS A 90 1.48 -11.84 3.09
C LYS A 90 0.96 -10.43 2.88
N ILE A 91 0.83 -9.69 3.97
CA ILE A 91 0.24 -8.34 3.97
C ILE A 91 1.27 -7.35 4.45
N GLU A 92 1.39 -6.23 3.73
CA GLU A 92 2.23 -5.10 4.14
C GLU A 92 1.44 -3.81 3.93
N ILE A 93 1.75 -2.80 4.72
CA ILE A 93 1.29 -1.44 4.47
C ILE A 93 2.50 -0.66 4.02
N ILE A 94 2.46 -0.10 2.82
CA ILE A 94 3.55 0.72 2.30
C ILE A 94 3.16 2.18 2.26
N GLU A 95 4.17 3.04 2.44
CA GLU A 95 4.05 4.47 2.31
C GLU A 95 4.64 4.88 0.97
N LEU A 96 3.87 5.66 0.22
CA LEU A 96 4.29 6.14 -1.10
C LEU A 96 4.37 7.66 -1.09
N ARG A 97 5.38 8.19 -1.77
CA ARG A 97 5.57 9.63 -2.00
C ARG A 97 5.79 9.86 -3.49
N LYS A 98 5.54 11.09 -3.95
CA LYS A 98 5.87 11.44 -5.34
C LYS A 98 7.37 11.31 -5.57
N TYR A 99 7.73 10.76 -6.70
CA TYR A 99 9.09 10.80 -7.20
C TYR A 99 9.40 12.22 -7.68
N ARG A 100 10.51 12.74 -7.23
CA ARG A 100 10.97 14.08 -7.63
C ARG A 100 12.34 14.06 -8.25
#